data_9f4e2a2a80d467b716b90be2a335c393
#
_entry.id   9f4e2a2a80d467b716b90be2a335c393
#
_cell.length_a   1.000
_cell.length_b   1.000
_cell.length_c   1.000
_cell.angle_alpha   90.00
_cell.angle_beta   90.00
_cell.angle_gamma   90.00
#
_symmetry.space_group_name_H-M   'P 1'
#
loop_
_entity.id
_entity.type
_entity.pdbx_description
1 polymer ?
#
loop_
_entity_poly.entity_id
_entity_poly.type
_entity_poly.pdbx_seq_one_letter_code
_entity_poly.pdbx_strand_id
1 'polypeptide(L)'
;MIGVLVTRPDGESDPLVHALRKRGYRVHAVPTVQTEAVDFNSEALAGCDWIVLTSARGVKALGDLPAGPKFAAVGPETARALRARGVEPSHLPGRADGADLGDTLPDVDGKRIALVRASAAGEDLPDRLRRRGAAVEEVTAYRTVEGPPASAEMLRAALADPDLGAVVFASGSAVRGFLRLGGSKRVPAITIGPRTTSSARGRGFVVIAQADAQSVSGLADAVASALPVEDKNRA
;
A
#
# COMPACT_ATOMS: atom_id res chain seq x y z
N MET A 1 -23.23 14.57 -12.15
CA MET A 1 -22.45 13.29 -12.00
C MET A 1 -21.67 13.41 -10.72
N ILE A 2 -21.84 12.48 -9.77
CA ILE A 2 -21.20 12.55 -8.45
C ILE A 2 -19.70 12.43 -8.58
N GLY A 3 -18.95 13.36 -7.97
CA GLY A 3 -17.49 13.34 -7.89
C GLY A 3 -17.00 12.45 -6.75
N VAL A 4 -15.96 11.67 -6.99
CA VAL A 4 -15.28 10.85 -5.98
C VAL A 4 -13.78 11.09 -6.07
N LEU A 5 -13.13 11.43 -4.95
CA LEU A 5 -11.70 11.64 -4.88
C LEU A 5 -11.02 10.36 -4.38
N VAL A 6 -10.14 9.77 -5.20
CA VAL A 6 -9.36 8.56 -4.89
C VAL A 6 -7.94 8.95 -4.54
N THR A 7 -7.46 8.55 -3.34
CA THR A 7 -6.18 9.00 -2.76
C THR A 7 -5.04 7.98 -2.90
N ARG A 8 -5.23 6.93 -3.72
CA ARG A 8 -4.28 5.83 -3.87
C ARG A 8 -3.05 6.23 -4.70
N PRO A 9 -1.88 5.61 -4.45
CA PRO A 9 -0.61 6.06 -5.03
C PRO A 9 -0.51 5.92 -6.55
N ASP A 10 -1.27 4.99 -7.16
CA ASP A 10 -1.16 4.69 -8.59
C ASP A 10 -1.91 5.73 -9.48
N GLY A 11 -2.57 6.72 -8.87
CA GLY A 11 -3.22 7.82 -9.58
C GLY A 11 -4.23 7.33 -10.62
N GLU A 12 -4.14 7.83 -11.83
CA GLU A 12 -5.05 7.52 -12.93
C GLU A 12 -5.05 6.03 -13.33
N SER A 13 -3.95 5.30 -13.11
CA SER A 13 -3.83 3.87 -13.42
C SER A 13 -4.41 2.95 -12.33
N ASP A 14 -4.90 3.50 -11.22
CA ASP A 14 -5.41 2.70 -10.11
C ASP A 14 -6.68 1.92 -10.52
N PRO A 15 -6.75 0.61 -10.23
CA PRO A 15 -7.93 -0.20 -10.54
C PRO A 15 -9.23 0.33 -9.94
N LEU A 16 -9.19 1.01 -8.77
CA LEU A 16 -10.37 1.62 -8.17
C LEU A 16 -10.90 2.78 -9.02
N VAL A 17 -10.00 3.60 -9.60
CA VAL A 17 -10.37 4.70 -10.51
C VAL A 17 -11.16 4.15 -11.69
N HIS A 18 -10.64 3.09 -12.33
CA HIS A 18 -11.32 2.44 -13.44
C HIS A 18 -12.66 1.82 -13.04
N ALA A 19 -12.72 1.16 -11.87
CA ALA A 19 -13.95 0.53 -11.37
C ALA A 19 -15.05 1.57 -11.09
N LEU A 20 -14.71 2.71 -10.51
CA LEU A 20 -15.66 3.78 -10.21
C LEU A 20 -16.12 4.49 -11.47
N ARG A 21 -15.24 4.76 -12.43
CA ARG A 21 -15.63 5.35 -13.74
C ARG A 21 -16.61 4.46 -14.49
N LYS A 22 -16.40 3.14 -14.50
CA LYS A 22 -17.35 2.18 -15.08
C LYS A 22 -18.74 2.20 -14.41
N ARG A 23 -18.82 2.63 -13.14
CA ARG A 23 -20.07 2.78 -12.39
C ARG A 23 -20.70 4.17 -12.55
N GLY A 24 -20.17 5.04 -13.42
CA GLY A 24 -20.73 6.35 -13.73
C GLY A 24 -20.30 7.48 -12.80
N TYR A 25 -19.26 7.31 -11.98
CA TYR A 25 -18.70 8.38 -11.16
C TYR A 25 -17.72 9.25 -11.95
N ARG A 26 -17.69 10.55 -11.66
CA ARG A 26 -16.57 11.42 -11.99
C ARG A 26 -15.46 11.17 -10.95
N VAL A 27 -14.29 10.71 -11.38
CA VAL A 27 -13.22 10.33 -10.46
C VAL A 27 -12.05 11.30 -10.60
N HIS A 28 -11.69 11.91 -9.46
CA HIS A 28 -10.48 12.68 -9.27
C HIS A 28 -9.41 11.77 -8.65
N ALA A 29 -8.43 11.37 -9.44
CA ALA A 29 -7.31 10.55 -8.98
C ALA A 29 -6.20 11.47 -8.45
N VAL A 30 -6.09 11.58 -7.12
CA VAL A 30 -5.12 12.45 -6.43
C VAL A 30 -4.27 11.62 -5.48
N PRO A 31 -3.08 11.18 -5.88
CA PRO A 31 -2.17 10.45 -4.99
C PRO A 31 -1.81 11.28 -3.76
N THR A 32 -2.29 10.89 -2.58
CA THR A 32 -1.94 11.57 -1.32
C THR A 32 -0.81 10.87 -0.57
N VAL A 33 -0.35 9.76 -1.10
CA VAL A 33 0.85 9.04 -0.69
C VAL A 33 1.63 8.62 -1.92
N GLN A 34 2.95 8.64 -1.80
CA GLN A 34 3.86 8.16 -2.83
C GLN A 34 4.88 7.24 -2.19
N THR A 35 5.33 6.24 -2.93
CA THR A 35 6.46 5.41 -2.50
C THR A 35 7.69 5.91 -3.24
N GLU A 36 8.73 6.26 -2.48
CA GLU A 36 10.03 6.64 -3.02
C GLU A 36 11.06 5.56 -2.68
N ALA A 37 11.89 5.21 -3.65
CA ALA A 37 13.06 4.39 -3.38
C ALA A 37 13.99 5.16 -2.43
N VAL A 38 14.64 4.43 -1.55
CA VAL A 38 15.70 4.95 -0.67
C VAL A 38 16.98 4.30 -1.14
N ASP A 39 18.00 5.13 -1.37
CA ASP A 39 19.33 4.61 -1.65
C ASP A 39 19.84 3.85 -0.42
N PHE A 40 20.22 2.62 -0.64
CA PHE A 40 20.82 1.77 0.39
C PHE A 40 22.12 1.18 -0.13
N ASN A 41 23.03 0.84 0.80
CA ASN A 41 24.26 0.18 0.43
C ASN A 41 23.96 -1.27 -0.03
N SER A 42 24.18 -1.55 -1.32
CA SER A 42 23.98 -2.90 -1.88
C SER A 42 24.91 -3.96 -1.25
N GLU A 43 26.02 -3.55 -0.61
CA GLU A 43 26.87 -4.44 0.17
C GLU A 43 26.13 -5.12 1.32
N ALA A 44 25.06 -4.49 1.85
CA ALA A 44 24.18 -5.09 2.83
C ALA A 44 23.50 -6.39 2.35
N LEU A 45 23.42 -6.59 1.05
CA LEU A 45 22.89 -7.82 0.45
C LEU A 45 23.98 -8.85 0.16
N ALA A 46 25.24 -8.44 0.18
CA ALA A 46 26.36 -9.32 -0.13
C ALA A 46 26.63 -10.33 0.99
N GLY A 47 26.83 -11.59 0.62
CA GLY A 47 27.13 -12.65 1.56
C GLY A 47 25.98 -13.02 2.52
N CYS A 48 24.75 -12.58 2.24
CA CYS A 48 23.57 -13.06 2.94
C CYS A 48 23.20 -14.48 2.47
N ASP A 49 22.68 -15.29 3.39
CA ASP A 49 22.09 -16.59 3.06
C ASP A 49 20.68 -16.42 2.49
N TRP A 50 19.96 -15.42 3.03
CA TRP A 50 18.60 -15.10 2.62
C TRP A 50 18.43 -13.62 2.33
N ILE A 51 17.63 -13.32 1.31
CA ILE A 51 17.04 -11.99 1.07
C ILE A 51 15.52 -12.13 1.22
N VAL A 52 14.98 -11.52 2.26
CA VAL A 52 13.56 -11.56 2.60
C VAL A 52 12.90 -10.27 2.13
N LEU A 53 11.89 -10.39 1.28
CA LEU A 53 11.16 -9.26 0.69
C LEU A 53 9.72 -9.22 1.21
N THR A 54 9.36 -8.11 1.84
CA THR A 54 8.02 -7.93 2.44
C THR A 54 7.00 -7.33 1.47
N SER A 55 7.43 -6.89 0.28
CA SER A 55 6.53 -6.32 -0.73
C SER A 55 7.11 -6.34 -2.14
N ALA A 56 6.24 -6.29 -3.15
CA ALA A 56 6.63 -6.10 -4.54
C ALA A 56 7.37 -4.77 -4.79
N ARG A 57 7.13 -3.74 -3.95
CA ARG A 57 7.87 -2.47 -4.01
C ARG A 57 9.32 -2.64 -3.59
N GLY A 58 9.59 -3.48 -2.58
CA GLY A 58 10.95 -3.86 -2.20
C GLY A 58 11.69 -4.53 -3.36
N VAL A 59 11.04 -5.43 -4.09
CA VAL A 59 11.62 -6.06 -5.28
C VAL A 59 11.98 -5.03 -6.36
N LYS A 60 11.10 -4.04 -6.58
CA LYS A 60 11.35 -2.97 -7.56
C LYS A 60 12.45 -2.01 -7.15
N ALA A 61 12.61 -1.78 -5.84
CA ALA A 61 13.63 -0.88 -5.30
C ALA A 61 15.03 -1.49 -5.33
N LEU A 62 15.14 -2.82 -5.35
CA LEU A 62 16.42 -3.49 -5.57
C LEU A 62 16.87 -3.29 -7.03
N GLY A 63 18.09 -2.82 -7.22
CA GLY A 63 18.78 -2.82 -8.50
C GLY A 63 18.96 -4.24 -9.04
N ASP A 64 20.17 -4.65 -9.33
CA ASP A 64 20.45 -6.05 -9.70
C ASP A 64 20.24 -6.98 -8.49
N LEU A 65 19.60 -8.12 -8.76
CA LEU A 65 19.42 -9.14 -7.72
C LEU A 65 20.72 -9.96 -7.60
N PRO A 66 21.32 -10.05 -6.40
CA PRO A 66 22.55 -10.78 -6.23
C PRO A 66 22.35 -12.28 -6.47
N ALA A 67 23.34 -12.91 -7.11
CA ALA A 67 23.40 -14.36 -7.21
C ALA A 67 23.95 -14.95 -5.90
N GLY A 68 23.44 -16.11 -5.51
CA GLY A 68 23.87 -16.85 -4.32
C GLY A 68 22.86 -16.91 -3.19
N PRO A 69 22.30 -15.80 -2.68
CA PRO A 69 21.28 -15.85 -1.64
C PRO A 69 20.00 -16.56 -2.09
N LYS A 70 19.33 -17.23 -1.14
CA LYS A 70 17.95 -17.68 -1.32
C LYS A 70 17.00 -16.49 -1.15
N PHE A 71 15.91 -16.44 -1.92
CA PHE A 71 14.90 -15.38 -1.81
C PHE A 71 13.64 -15.90 -1.13
N ALA A 72 13.09 -15.11 -0.20
CA ALA A 72 11.77 -15.35 0.39
C ALA A 72 10.85 -14.16 0.15
N ALA A 73 9.59 -14.45 -0.14
CA ALA A 73 8.56 -13.45 -0.35
C ALA A 73 7.46 -13.57 0.70
N VAL A 74 7.00 -12.46 1.28
CA VAL A 74 5.92 -12.48 2.27
C VAL A 74 4.56 -12.90 1.69
N GLY A 75 4.35 -12.72 0.39
CA GLY A 75 3.08 -13.04 -0.23
C GLY A 75 3.12 -13.16 -1.75
N PRO A 76 2.00 -13.57 -2.37
CA PRO A 76 1.92 -13.90 -3.80
C PRO A 76 2.31 -12.76 -4.74
N GLU A 77 1.99 -11.51 -4.41
CA GLU A 77 2.36 -10.34 -5.23
C GLU A 77 3.86 -10.12 -5.24
N THR A 78 4.51 -10.28 -4.09
CA THR A 78 5.97 -10.17 -3.95
C THR A 78 6.66 -11.31 -4.71
N ALA A 79 6.14 -12.54 -4.59
CA ALA A 79 6.62 -13.70 -5.34
C ALA A 79 6.51 -13.48 -6.86
N ARG A 80 5.37 -12.95 -7.33
CA ARG A 80 5.18 -12.61 -8.75
C ARG A 80 6.19 -11.56 -9.23
N ALA A 81 6.47 -10.55 -8.41
CA ALA A 81 7.46 -9.53 -8.74
C ALA A 81 8.89 -10.10 -8.85
N LEU A 82 9.26 -11.06 -8.00
CA LEU A 82 10.55 -11.79 -8.09
C LEU A 82 10.62 -12.63 -9.37
N ARG A 83 9.57 -13.42 -9.67
CA ARG A 83 9.50 -14.22 -10.90
C ARG A 83 9.60 -13.39 -12.16
N ALA A 84 8.99 -12.21 -12.19
CA ALA A 84 9.09 -11.27 -13.32
C ALA A 84 10.54 -10.78 -13.55
N ARG A 85 11.43 -10.96 -12.56
CA ARG A 85 12.87 -10.68 -12.64
C ARG A 85 13.73 -11.96 -12.77
N GLY A 86 13.12 -13.10 -13.09
CA GLY A 86 13.81 -14.37 -13.29
C GLY A 86 14.20 -15.09 -12.00
N VAL A 87 13.69 -14.69 -10.84
CA VAL A 87 14.02 -15.30 -9.54
C VAL A 87 12.80 -16.02 -8.97
N GLU A 88 12.89 -17.34 -8.82
CA GLU A 88 11.89 -18.13 -8.09
C GLU A 88 12.16 -18.02 -6.58
N PRO A 89 11.18 -17.54 -5.78
CA PRO A 89 11.34 -17.50 -4.33
C PRO A 89 11.45 -18.93 -3.76
N SER A 90 12.48 -19.14 -2.94
CA SER A 90 12.72 -20.42 -2.26
C SER A 90 11.76 -20.66 -1.08
N HIS A 91 11.10 -19.61 -0.60
CA HIS A 91 10.08 -19.70 0.45
C HIS A 91 8.97 -18.68 0.26
N LEU A 92 7.74 -19.15 0.48
CA LEU A 92 6.51 -18.38 0.52
C LEU A 92 5.66 -18.94 1.68
N PRO A 93 5.28 -18.14 2.69
CA PRO A 93 4.51 -18.62 3.85
C PRO A 93 3.09 -19.01 3.44
N GLY A 94 2.44 -19.80 4.27
CA GLY A 94 1.05 -20.24 4.04
C GLY A 94 0.03 -19.09 4.16
N ARG A 95 0.31 -18.12 5.04
CA ARG A 95 -0.41 -16.86 5.11
C ARG A 95 0.50 -15.72 4.66
N ALA A 96 -0.03 -14.80 3.87
CA ALA A 96 0.72 -13.67 3.35
C ALA A 96 0.92 -12.58 4.43
N ASP A 97 1.59 -12.93 5.52
CA ASP A 97 1.92 -12.01 6.61
C ASP A 97 3.35 -12.22 7.13
N GLY A 98 3.89 -11.16 7.78
CA GLY A 98 5.27 -11.19 8.27
C GLY A 98 5.47 -12.18 9.44
N ALA A 99 4.45 -12.41 10.25
CA ALA A 99 4.53 -13.34 11.38
C ALA A 99 4.71 -14.78 10.88
N ASP A 100 3.86 -15.19 9.94
CA ASP A 100 3.94 -16.53 9.33
C ASP A 100 5.28 -16.74 8.60
N LEU A 101 5.75 -15.73 7.88
CA LEU A 101 7.07 -15.78 7.25
C LEU A 101 8.18 -15.94 8.29
N GLY A 102 8.14 -15.16 9.37
CA GLY A 102 9.14 -15.21 10.44
C GLY A 102 9.18 -16.57 11.16
N ASP A 103 8.02 -17.23 11.30
CA ASP A 103 7.90 -18.53 11.96
C ASP A 103 8.26 -19.70 11.02
N THR A 104 8.02 -19.58 9.71
CA THR A 104 8.13 -20.69 8.75
C THR A 104 9.35 -20.65 7.85
N LEU A 105 10.11 -19.53 7.80
CA LEU A 105 11.34 -19.46 6.99
C LEU A 105 12.32 -20.56 7.43
N PRO A 106 12.75 -21.50 6.54
CA PRO A 106 13.58 -22.62 6.94
C PRO A 106 15.04 -22.20 7.16
N ASP A 107 15.78 -23.01 7.93
CA ASP A 107 17.24 -22.94 8.07
C ASP A 107 17.75 -21.53 8.40
N VAL A 108 17.17 -20.88 9.44
CA VAL A 108 17.53 -19.49 9.80
C VAL A 108 18.60 -19.40 10.89
N ASP A 109 18.80 -20.45 11.68
CA ASP A 109 19.77 -20.44 12.78
C ASP A 109 21.21 -20.24 12.27
N GLY A 110 21.90 -19.25 12.85
CA GLY A 110 23.22 -18.83 12.43
C GLY A 110 23.30 -18.17 11.05
N LYS A 111 22.17 -17.94 10.36
CA LYS A 111 22.14 -17.39 8.99
C LYS A 111 22.08 -15.87 8.97
N ARG A 112 22.72 -15.28 7.94
CA ARG A 112 22.62 -13.86 7.65
C ARG A 112 21.43 -13.60 6.73
N ILE A 113 20.52 -12.76 7.20
CA ILE A 113 19.27 -12.42 6.49
C ILE A 113 19.23 -10.93 6.21
N ALA A 114 19.21 -10.54 4.93
CA ALA A 114 18.86 -9.19 4.54
C ALA A 114 17.34 -9.07 4.45
N LEU A 115 16.73 -8.27 5.34
CA LEU A 115 15.31 -8.01 5.37
C LEU A 115 14.99 -6.70 4.64
N VAL A 116 14.53 -6.79 3.39
CA VAL A 116 14.22 -5.64 2.54
C VAL A 116 12.79 -5.17 2.78
N ARG A 117 12.64 -3.96 3.32
CA ARG A 117 11.36 -3.46 3.85
C ARG A 117 11.16 -1.95 3.68
N ALA A 118 9.96 -1.47 3.99
CA ALA A 118 9.68 -0.05 4.09
C ALA A 118 10.27 0.55 5.38
N SER A 119 10.59 1.84 5.38
CA SER A 119 11.10 2.57 6.56
C SER A 119 10.16 2.54 7.78
N ALA A 120 8.86 2.37 7.58
CA ALA A 120 7.84 2.35 8.63
C ALA A 120 7.26 0.94 8.87
N ALA A 121 8.00 -0.13 8.56
CA ALA A 121 7.56 -1.50 8.82
C ALA A 121 7.70 -1.84 10.33
N GLY A 122 6.83 -2.71 10.85
CA GLY A 122 6.86 -3.11 12.26
C GLY A 122 8.00 -4.08 12.61
N GLU A 123 8.31 -4.25 13.88
CA GLU A 123 9.45 -5.05 14.37
C GLU A 123 9.14 -6.56 14.52
N ASP A 124 7.89 -6.99 14.36
CA ASP A 124 7.49 -8.38 14.62
C ASP A 124 8.26 -9.41 13.78
N LEU A 125 8.43 -9.17 12.49
CA LEU A 125 9.17 -10.08 11.60
C LEU A 125 10.67 -10.16 11.92
N PRO A 126 11.42 -9.05 12.03
CA PRO A 126 12.85 -9.15 12.39
C PRO A 126 13.06 -9.76 13.77
N ASP A 127 12.20 -9.47 14.75
CA ASP A 127 12.30 -10.04 16.09
C ASP A 127 12.06 -11.57 16.10
N ARG A 128 11.12 -12.06 15.28
CA ARG A 128 10.90 -13.51 15.13
C ARG A 128 12.11 -14.20 14.52
N LEU A 129 12.69 -13.64 13.48
CA LEU A 129 13.89 -14.21 12.83
C LEU A 129 15.08 -14.19 13.81
N ARG A 130 15.31 -13.09 14.54
CA ARG A 130 16.39 -12.99 15.54
C ARG A 130 16.21 -14.00 16.69
N ARG A 131 14.98 -14.19 17.19
CA ARG A 131 14.69 -15.20 18.22
C ARG A 131 14.95 -16.63 17.75
N ARG A 132 14.95 -16.89 16.46
CA ARG A 132 15.30 -18.17 15.83
C ARG A 132 16.78 -18.28 15.44
N GLY A 133 17.65 -17.39 15.95
CA GLY A 133 19.09 -17.44 15.78
C GLY A 133 19.62 -16.74 14.54
N ALA A 134 18.79 -16.04 13.77
CA ALA A 134 19.25 -15.33 12.57
C ALA A 134 19.96 -14.02 12.90
N ALA A 135 21.03 -13.70 12.15
CA ALA A 135 21.62 -12.37 12.08
C ALA A 135 20.85 -11.54 11.03
N VAL A 136 19.93 -10.69 11.50
CA VAL A 136 19.04 -9.90 10.61
C VAL A 136 19.58 -8.51 10.39
N GLU A 137 19.87 -8.18 9.15
CA GLU A 137 20.21 -6.85 8.66
C GLU A 137 18.98 -6.24 7.95
N GLU A 138 18.50 -5.11 8.46
CA GLU A 138 17.32 -4.45 7.92
C GLU A 138 17.72 -3.43 6.85
N VAL A 139 17.25 -3.67 5.63
CA VAL A 139 17.51 -2.82 4.47
C VAL A 139 16.27 -2.01 4.15
N THR A 140 16.31 -0.72 4.45
CA THR A 140 15.24 0.21 4.05
C THR A 140 15.37 0.51 2.56
N ALA A 141 14.56 -0.14 1.74
CA ALA A 141 14.61 0.01 0.29
C ALA A 141 13.66 1.08 -0.25
N TYR A 142 12.65 1.48 0.53
CA TYR A 142 11.69 2.50 0.14
C TYR A 142 11.01 3.12 1.35
N ARG A 143 10.50 4.34 1.16
CA ARG A 143 9.68 5.06 2.15
C ARG A 143 8.35 5.50 1.57
N THR A 144 7.35 5.67 2.43
CA THR A 144 6.10 6.32 2.06
C THR A 144 6.20 7.80 2.34
N VAL A 145 6.07 8.60 1.29
CA VAL A 145 5.93 10.05 1.39
C VAL A 145 4.46 10.41 1.47
N GLU A 146 4.07 11.06 2.54
CA GLU A 146 2.71 11.52 2.78
C GLU A 146 2.57 12.97 2.33
N GLY A 147 1.61 13.22 1.44
CA GLY A 147 1.37 14.54 0.86
C GLY A 147 2.43 14.95 -0.16
N PRO A 148 2.66 14.18 -1.23
CA PRO A 148 3.64 14.53 -2.25
C PRO A 148 3.28 15.89 -2.87
N PRO A 149 4.20 16.89 -2.90
CA PRO A 149 3.91 18.26 -3.37
C PRO A 149 3.32 18.31 -4.78
N ALA A 150 3.71 17.39 -5.66
CA ALA A 150 3.19 17.27 -7.02
C ALA A 150 1.65 17.06 -7.08
N SER A 151 1.04 16.56 -6.02
CA SER A 151 -0.42 16.34 -5.94
C SER A 151 -1.20 17.54 -5.42
N ALA A 152 -0.54 18.62 -4.98
CA ALA A 152 -1.23 19.74 -4.32
C ALA A 152 -2.19 20.48 -5.26
N GLU A 153 -1.79 20.68 -6.52
CA GLU A 153 -2.64 21.34 -7.52
C GLU A 153 -3.82 20.45 -7.92
N MET A 154 -3.57 19.16 -8.12
CA MET A 154 -4.61 18.17 -8.41
C MET A 154 -5.67 18.12 -7.29
N LEU A 155 -5.21 18.16 -6.03
CA LEU A 155 -6.12 18.19 -4.88
C LEU A 155 -6.95 19.46 -4.86
N ARG A 156 -6.34 20.62 -5.11
CA ARG A 156 -7.05 21.89 -5.14
C ARG A 156 -8.13 21.90 -6.21
N ALA A 157 -7.82 21.40 -7.41
CA ALA A 157 -8.79 21.27 -8.49
C ALA A 157 -9.94 20.32 -8.13
N ALA A 158 -9.62 19.17 -7.52
CA ALA A 158 -10.64 18.20 -7.07
C ALA A 158 -11.57 18.77 -5.98
N LEU A 159 -11.02 19.54 -5.04
CA LEU A 159 -11.82 20.19 -3.98
C LEU A 159 -12.69 21.34 -4.47
N ALA A 160 -12.42 21.90 -5.65
CA ALA A 160 -13.26 22.91 -6.30
C ALA A 160 -14.46 22.31 -7.05
N ASP A 161 -14.55 20.98 -7.18
CA ASP A 161 -15.70 20.32 -7.78
C ASP A 161 -16.93 20.43 -6.86
N PRO A 162 -18.00 21.15 -7.24
CA PRO A 162 -19.20 21.33 -6.42
C PRO A 162 -19.97 20.01 -6.19
N ASP A 163 -19.79 19.02 -7.07
CA ASP A 163 -20.44 17.72 -6.98
C ASP A 163 -19.57 16.68 -6.24
N LEU A 164 -18.46 17.08 -5.62
CA LEU A 164 -17.59 16.15 -4.88
C LEU A 164 -18.33 15.55 -3.68
N GLY A 165 -18.73 14.29 -3.79
CA GLY A 165 -19.51 13.57 -2.79
C GLY A 165 -18.69 12.96 -1.66
N ALA A 166 -17.49 12.42 -1.96
CA ALA A 166 -16.62 11.82 -0.95
C ALA A 166 -15.15 11.72 -1.38
N VAL A 167 -14.30 11.56 -0.36
CA VAL A 167 -12.90 11.13 -0.51
C VAL A 167 -12.74 9.67 -0.06
N VAL A 168 -12.02 8.87 -0.84
CA VAL A 168 -11.76 7.44 -0.55
C VAL A 168 -10.35 7.25 -0.01
N PHE A 169 -10.24 6.67 1.18
CA PHE A 169 -8.98 6.38 1.85
C PHE A 169 -8.72 4.88 1.95
N ALA A 170 -7.58 4.43 1.44
CA ALA A 170 -7.12 3.04 1.53
C ALA A 170 -6.10 2.81 2.66
N SER A 171 -5.69 3.85 3.39
CA SER A 171 -4.75 3.74 4.51
C SER A 171 -4.76 4.98 5.40
N GLY A 172 -4.26 4.84 6.64
CA GLY A 172 -4.08 5.99 7.54
C GLY A 172 -3.03 6.99 7.04
N SER A 173 -2.02 6.55 6.28
CA SER A 173 -1.05 7.43 5.64
C SER A 173 -1.70 8.29 4.53
N ALA A 174 -2.65 7.73 3.78
CA ALA A 174 -3.42 8.49 2.79
C ALA A 174 -4.25 9.61 3.46
N VAL A 175 -4.85 9.34 4.61
CA VAL A 175 -5.55 10.37 5.41
C VAL A 175 -4.60 11.49 5.83
N ARG A 176 -3.42 11.15 6.34
CA ARG A 176 -2.42 12.15 6.74
C ARG A 176 -1.89 12.93 5.54
N GLY A 177 -1.58 12.23 4.46
CA GLY A 177 -1.12 12.85 3.22
C GLY A 177 -2.14 13.81 2.62
N PHE A 178 -3.43 13.46 2.62
CA PHE A 178 -4.52 14.33 2.20
C PHE A 178 -4.55 15.64 3.02
N LEU A 179 -4.45 15.56 4.34
CA LEU A 179 -4.44 16.73 5.20
C LEU A 179 -3.19 17.59 5.02
N ARG A 180 -2.01 16.98 4.81
CA ARG A 180 -0.75 17.70 4.52
C ARG A 180 -0.81 18.51 3.23
N LEU A 181 -1.57 18.03 2.25
CA LEU A 181 -1.82 18.74 0.98
C LEU A 181 -2.89 19.84 1.10
N GLY A 182 -3.46 20.09 2.28
CA GLY A 182 -4.54 21.07 2.49
C GLY A 182 -5.93 20.50 2.25
N GLY A 183 -6.09 19.19 2.31
CA GLY A 183 -7.37 18.51 2.13
C GLY A 183 -8.41 18.90 3.18
N SER A 184 -9.67 19.10 2.73
CA SER A 184 -10.77 19.56 3.57
C SER A 184 -11.46 18.41 4.31
N LYS A 185 -11.60 18.51 5.63
CA LYS A 185 -12.36 17.57 6.46
C LYS A 185 -13.88 17.67 6.24
N ARG A 186 -14.36 18.70 5.51
CA ARG A 186 -15.77 18.84 5.16
C ARG A 186 -16.22 17.81 4.11
N VAL A 187 -15.28 17.28 3.32
CA VAL A 187 -15.56 16.20 2.37
C VAL A 187 -15.75 14.91 3.16
N PRO A 188 -16.91 14.22 3.05
CA PRO A 188 -17.13 12.94 3.71
C PRO A 188 -16.11 11.90 3.25
N ALA A 189 -15.76 10.97 4.15
CA ALA A 189 -14.77 9.94 3.87
C ALA A 189 -15.42 8.55 3.70
N ILE A 190 -14.86 7.77 2.77
CA ILE A 190 -15.13 6.33 2.62
C ILE A 190 -13.80 5.61 2.82
N THR A 191 -13.78 4.52 3.59
CA THR A 191 -12.54 3.89 4.04
C THR A 191 -12.49 2.39 3.72
N ILE A 192 -11.28 1.87 3.52
CA ILE A 192 -11.07 0.46 3.18
C ILE A 192 -11.30 -0.50 4.36
N GLY A 193 -11.26 -0.02 5.59
CA GLY A 193 -11.39 -0.89 6.76
C GLY A 193 -11.14 -0.20 8.09
N PRO A 194 -11.27 -0.93 9.22
CA PRO A 194 -11.35 -0.38 10.58
C PRO A 194 -10.18 0.52 10.99
N ARG A 195 -8.93 0.13 10.66
CA ARG A 195 -7.73 0.92 10.97
C ARG A 195 -7.76 2.29 10.28
N THR A 196 -8.18 2.32 9.01
CA THR A 196 -8.29 3.56 8.22
C THR A 196 -9.46 4.40 8.73
N THR A 197 -10.58 3.79 9.08
CA THR A 197 -11.74 4.43 9.72
C THR A 197 -11.34 5.12 11.02
N SER A 198 -10.66 4.44 11.93
CA SER A 198 -10.16 5.02 13.17
C SER A 198 -9.20 6.18 12.92
N SER A 199 -8.31 6.05 11.93
CA SER A 199 -7.39 7.11 11.53
C SER A 199 -8.11 8.35 10.99
N ALA A 200 -9.15 8.17 10.17
CA ALA A 200 -9.95 9.26 9.60
C ALA A 200 -10.80 9.96 10.70
N ARG A 201 -11.54 9.19 11.49
CA ARG A 201 -12.38 9.72 12.59
C ARG A 201 -11.55 10.46 13.63
N GLY A 202 -10.41 9.90 14.06
CA GLY A 202 -9.50 10.55 15.00
C GLY A 202 -8.91 11.88 14.49
N ARG A 203 -9.03 12.17 13.18
CA ARG A 203 -8.64 13.44 12.56
C ARG A 203 -9.83 14.33 12.20
N GLY A 204 -11.04 13.96 12.60
CA GLY A 204 -12.24 14.77 12.47
C GLY A 204 -12.99 14.61 11.15
N PHE A 205 -12.76 13.53 10.39
CA PHE A 205 -13.58 13.22 9.23
C PHE A 205 -14.91 12.56 9.63
N VAL A 206 -15.97 12.93 8.93
CA VAL A 206 -17.22 12.16 8.90
C VAL A 206 -17.01 10.98 7.96
N VAL A 207 -16.96 9.75 8.51
CA VAL A 207 -16.86 8.52 7.71
C VAL A 207 -18.26 8.01 7.43
N ILE A 208 -18.70 8.12 6.18
CA ILE A 208 -20.04 7.75 5.72
C ILE A 208 -20.17 6.29 5.30
N ALA A 209 -19.04 5.64 4.94
CA ALA A 209 -19.00 4.20 4.68
C ALA A 209 -17.61 3.61 4.94
N GLN A 210 -17.60 2.33 5.25
CA GLN A 210 -16.42 1.49 5.32
C GLN A 210 -16.65 0.26 4.46
N ALA A 211 -15.62 -0.15 3.68
CA ALA A 211 -15.72 -1.37 2.88
C ALA A 211 -15.80 -2.62 3.77
N ASP A 212 -16.66 -3.57 3.41
CA ASP A 212 -16.81 -4.85 4.10
C ASP A 212 -15.60 -5.76 3.85
N ALA A 213 -15.03 -5.68 2.64
CA ALA A 213 -13.79 -6.36 2.27
C ALA A 213 -12.67 -5.33 1.99
N GLN A 214 -11.47 -5.57 2.53
CA GLN A 214 -10.31 -4.71 2.31
C GLN A 214 -9.71 -4.94 0.91
N SER A 215 -10.49 -4.60 -0.12
CA SER A 215 -10.16 -4.80 -1.53
C SER A 215 -10.62 -3.62 -2.38
N VAL A 216 -10.16 -3.58 -3.64
CA VAL A 216 -10.62 -2.60 -4.63
C VAL A 216 -12.12 -2.73 -4.88
N SER A 217 -12.63 -3.96 -5.03
CA SER A 217 -14.06 -4.20 -5.19
C SER A 217 -14.86 -3.74 -3.98
N GLY A 218 -14.43 -4.10 -2.76
CA GLY A 218 -15.10 -3.69 -1.53
C GLY A 218 -15.17 -2.16 -1.38
N LEU A 219 -14.10 -1.44 -1.74
CA LEU A 219 -14.14 0.03 -1.77
C LEU A 219 -15.11 0.57 -2.82
N ALA A 220 -15.13 -0.02 -4.01
CA ALA A 220 -16.05 0.41 -5.07
C ALA A 220 -17.52 0.15 -4.68
N ASP A 221 -17.79 -0.95 -3.97
CA ASP A 221 -19.13 -1.29 -3.45
C ASP A 221 -19.54 -0.34 -2.31
N ALA A 222 -18.63 0.00 -1.41
CA ALA A 222 -18.87 0.98 -0.35
C ALA A 222 -19.18 2.38 -0.91
N VAL A 223 -18.49 2.78 -2.00
CA VAL A 223 -18.82 4.05 -2.71
C VAL A 223 -20.20 3.98 -3.31
N ALA A 224 -20.56 2.89 -4.01
CA ALA A 224 -21.85 2.74 -4.66
C ALA A 224 -23.02 2.72 -3.65
N SER A 225 -22.81 2.12 -2.48
CA SER A 225 -23.79 2.10 -1.39
C SER A 225 -24.01 3.47 -0.75
N ALA A 226 -22.92 4.23 -0.54
CA ALA A 226 -22.95 5.53 0.12
C ALA A 226 -23.38 6.69 -0.81
N LEU A 227 -23.10 6.57 -2.10
CA LEU A 227 -23.32 7.59 -3.12
C LEU A 227 -24.06 6.97 -4.33
N PRO A 228 -25.34 6.61 -4.20
CA PRO A 228 -26.06 5.95 -5.29
C PRO A 228 -26.15 6.87 -6.52
N VAL A 229 -25.76 6.32 -7.69
CA VAL A 229 -25.91 6.97 -8.99
C VAL A 229 -27.24 6.53 -9.57
N GLU A 230 -28.12 7.46 -9.91
CA GLU A 230 -29.36 7.14 -10.60
C GLU A 230 -29.07 6.50 -11.95
N ASP A 231 -29.61 5.32 -12.14
CA ASP A 231 -29.45 4.56 -13.39
C ASP A 231 -30.32 5.22 -14.46
N LYS A 232 -29.73 6.07 -15.30
CA LYS A 232 -30.44 6.74 -16.41
C LYS A 232 -30.96 5.80 -17.49
N ASN A 233 -30.75 4.47 -17.32
CA ASN A 233 -31.14 3.44 -18.27
C ASN A 233 -32.36 2.58 -17.83
N ARG A 234 -33.14 3.05 -16.82
CA ARG A 234 -34.41 2.42 -16.44
C ARG A 234 -35.61 3.27 -16.92
N ALA A 235 -35.64 3.57 -18.17
CA ALA A 235 -36.84 4.08 -18.84
C ALA A 235 -37.08 3.29 -20.12
#